data_4724ece37f5d16fe403cbfbf9a9124b1
#
_entry.id   4724ece37f5d16fe403cbfbf9a9124b1
#
_cell.length_a   1.000
_cell.length_b   1.000
_cell.length_c   1.000
_cell.angle_alpha   90.00
_cell.angle_beta   90.00
_cell.angle_gamma   90.00
#
_symmetry.space_group_name_H-M   'P 1'
#
loop_
_entity.id
_entity.type
_entity.pdbx_description
1 polymer ?
#
loop_
_entity_poly.entity_id
_entity_poly.type
_entity_poly.pdbx_seq_one_letter_code
_entity_poly.pdbx_strand_id
1 'polypeptide(L)'
;MDTETTPTLRVDISGLTDGDIRHFRFTRDDEQLGGFVVGHEGEALAYVNRCPHVTYSLDLGDGNVQDPTRRFLQCFSHGAMFLPESGECFMGPVVGRRLESLPAERDGETLIVTITPMPPGWPRAS
;
A
#
# COMPACT_ATOMS: atom_id res chain seq x y z
N MET A 1 23.28 -19.92 -9.00
CA MET A 1 22.90 -19.30 -8.89
C MET A 1 21.89 -18.91 -8.92
N ASP A 2 21.38 -19.00 -8.52
CA ASP A 2 20.42 -18.58 -8.60
C ASP A 2 20.12 -17.49 -8.28
N THR A 3 19.90 -17.00 -8.71
CA THR A 3 19.63 -15.76 -8.36
C THR A 3 18.25 -15.62 -8.02
N GLU A 4 17.99 -15.16 -6.93
CA GLU A 4 16.71 -14.87 -6.58
C GLU A 4 16.22 -13.71 -7.31
N THR A 5 15.20 -13.83 -8.13
CA THR A 5 14.57 -12.72 -8.80
C THR A 5 13.44 -12.26 -7.93
N THR A 6 13.51 -11.03 -7.46
CA THR A 6 12.43 -10.46 -6.68
C THR A 6 11.23 -10.27 -7.59
N PRO A 7 10.05 -10.77 -7.20
CA PRO A 7 8.88 -10.67 -8.07
C PRO A 7 8.47 -9.22 -8.28
N THR A 8 8.00 -8.92 -9.48
CA THR A 8 7.42 -7.62 -9.79
C THR A 8 6.07 -7.82 -10.42
N LEU A 9 5.26 -6.78 -10.37
CA LEU A 9 4.00 -6.76 -11.10
C LEU A 9 3.78 -5.38 -11.69
N ARG A 10 2.92 -5.32 -12.70
CA ARG A 10 2.65 -4.08 -13.41
C ARG A 10 1.27 -3.60 -13.06
N VAL A 11 1.15 -2.32 -12.73
CA VAL A 11 -0.12 -1.69 -12.40
C VAL A 11 -0.36 -0.57 -13.40
N ASP A 12 -1.54 -0.55 -14.00
CA ASP A 12 -1.91 0.50 -14.94
C ASP A 12 -2.21 1.77 -14.15
N ILE A 13 -1.42 2.81 -14.39
CA ILE A 13 -1.60 4.10 -13.73
C ILE A 13 -1.96 5.20 -14.74
N SER A 14 -2.48 4.81 -15.91
CA SER A 14 -2.89 5.81 -16.89
C SER A 14 -3.98 6.69 -16.29
N GLY A 15 -3.83 8.00 -16.46
CA GLY A 15 -4.78 8.95 -15.94
C GLY A 15 -4.75 9.13 -14.43
N LEU A 16 -3.76 8.56 -13.74
CA LEU A 16 -3.69 8.70 -12.27
C LEU A 16 -3.35 10.13 -11.90
N THR A 17 -4.19 10.73 -11.06
CA THR A 17 -3.96 12.08 -10.56
C THR A 17 -3.90 12.03 -9.04
N ASP A 18 -3.62 13.19 -8.41
CA ASP A 18 -3.50 13.27 -6.97
C ASP A 18 -4.80 12.82 -6.31
N GLY A 19 -4.69 11.92 -5.36
CA GLY A 19 -5.84 11.38 -4.66
C GLY A 19 -6.48 10.17 -5.32
N ASP A 20 -6.00 9.76 -6.50
CA ASP A 20 -6.53 8.56 -7.16
C ASP A 20 -5.88 7.31 -6.59
N ILE A 21 -6.64 6.23 -6.60
CA ILE A 21 -6.18 4.93 -6.09
C ILE A 21 -6.33 3.89 -7.18
N ARG A 22 -5.32 3.02 -7.31
CA ARG A 22 -5.41 1.83 -8.16
C ARG A 22 -5.07 0.63 -7.29
N HIS A 23 -6.01 -0.30 -7.17
CA HIS A 23 -5.81 -1.50 -6.36
C HIS A 23 -5.15 -2.59 -7.16
N PHE A 24 -4.37 -3.44 -6.48
CA PHE A 24 -3.79 -4.62 -7.12
C PHE A 24 -3.74 -5.74 -6.08
N ARG A 25 -3.46 -6.96 -6.54
CA ARG A 25 -3.36 -8.13 -5.67
C ARG A 25 -2.04 -8.84 -5.96
N PHE A 26 -1.47 -9.43 -4.93
CA PHE A 26 -0.22 -10.17 -5.08
C PHE A 26 -0.17 -11.29 -4.05
N THR A 27 0.76 -12.22 -4.26
CA THR A 27 0.99 -13.33 -3.35
C THR A 27 2.39 -13.20 -2.78
N ARG A 28 2.51 -13.36 -1.46
CA ARG A 28 3.79 -13.33 -0.77
C ARG A 28 3.75 -14.37 0.33
N ASP A 29 4.74 -15.28 0.33
CA ASP A 29 4.81 -16.35 1.34
C ASP A 29 3.50 -17.13 1.42
N ASP A 30 2.96 -17.47 0.25
CA ASP A 30 1.71 -18.22 0.11
C ASP A 30 0.47 -17.50 0.64
N GLU A 31 0.61 -16.22 0.98
CA GLU A 31 -0.52 -15.41 1.44
C GLU A 31 -0.94 -14.45 0.34
N GLN A 32 -2.25 -14.38 0.09
CA GLN A 32 -2.78 -13.43 -0.89
C GLN A 32 -3.04 -12.11 -0.21
N LEU A 33 -2.47 -11.06 -0.76
CA LEU A 33 -2.54 -9.73 -0.16
C LEU A 33 -3.05 -8.73 -1.19
N GLY A 34 -3.62 -7.65 -0.67
CA GLY A 34 -3.95 -6.51 -1.51
C GLY A 34 -2.89 -5.45 -1.40
N GLY A 35 -2.79 -4.64 -2.43
CA GLY A 35 -1.98 -3.45 -2.42
C GLY A 35 -2.71 -2.35 -3.14
N PHE A 36 -2.17 -1.14 -3.06
CA PHE A 36 -2.75 -0.04 -3.82
C PHE A 36 -1.67 0.95 -4.20
N VAL A 37 -1.93 1.67 -5.26
CA VAL A 37 -1.10 2.78 -5.70
C VAL A 37 -1.91 4.05 -5.47
N VAL A 38 -1.29 5.04 -4.85
CA VAL A 38 -1.94 6.33 -4.63
C VAL A 38 -1.16 7.39 -5.39
N GLY A 39 -1.88 8.28 -6.08
CA GLY A 39 -1.28 9.43 -6.72
C GLY A 39 -1.11 10.55 -5.70
N HIS A 40 0.10 11.14 -5.65
CA HIS A 40 0.37 12.21 -4.71
C HIS A 40 1.46 13.11 -5.29
N GLU A 41 1.14 14.37 -5.53
CA GLU A 41 2.09 15.38 -6.02
C GLU A 41 2.83 14.92 -7.27
N GLY A 42 2.07 14.32 -8.18
CA GLY A 42 2.62 13.88 -9.45
C GLY A 42 3.32 12.54 -9.41
N GLU A 43 3.37 11.90 -8.24
CA GLU A 43 4.03 10.60 -8.10
C GLU A 43 3.02 9.50 -7.88
N ALA A 44 3.45 8.28 -8.15
CA ALA A 44 2.65 7.09 -7.90
C ALA A 44 3.36 6.28 -6.83
N LEU A 45 2.71 6.07 -5.70
CA LEU A 45 3.31 5.42 -4.54
C LEU A 45 2.54 4.14 -4.23
N ALA A 46 3.26 3.05 -4.01
CA ALA A 46 2.65 1.73 -3.80
C ALA A 46 2.79 1.30 -2.36
N TYR A 47 1.71 0.77 -1.81
CA TYR A 47 1.66 0.30 -0.42
C TYR A 47 0.95 -1.04 -0.35
N VAL A 48 1.31 -1.83 0.67
CA VAL A 48 0.55 -3.02 1.00
C VAL A 48 -0.71 -2.58 1.76
N ASN A 49 -1.85 -3.15 1.36
CA ASN A 49 -3.14 -2.77 1.95
C ASN A 49 -3.35 -3.56 3.25
N ARG A 50 -2.66 -3.13 4.29
CA ARG A 50 -2.74 -3.78 5.60
C ARG A 50 -2.37 -2.77 6.66
N CYS A 51 -3.22 -2.65 7.68
CA CYS A 51 -2.94 -1.76 8.80
C CYS A 51 -1.76 -2.31 9.62
N PRO A 52 -0.81 -1.46 10.03
CA PRO A 52 0.40 -1.98 10.68
C PRO A 52 0.21 -2.58 12.05
N HIS A 53 -0.98 -2.47 12.68
CA HIS A 53 -1.16 -3.07 14.00
C HIS A 53 -2.14 -4.24 14.00
N VAL A 54 -2.78 -4.53 12.87
CA VAL A 54 -3.73 -5.64 12.77
C VAL A 54 -3.54 -6.33 11.43
N THR A 55 -4.20 -7.49 11.26
CA THR A 55 -4.07 -8.24 10.02
C THR A 55 -5.16 -7.90 9.01
N TYR A 56 -5.88 -6.82 9.23
CA TYR A 56 -6.95 -6.40 8.32
C TYR A 56 -6.44 -5.48 7.25
N SER A 57 -7.09 -5.47 6.10
CA SER A 57 -6.86 -4.44 5.11
C SER A 57 -7.39 -3.12 5.65
N LEU A 58 -6.85 -2.01 5.12
CA LEU A 58 -7.30 -0.68 5.53
C LEU A 58 -8.78 -0.48 5.26
N ASP A 59 -9.25 -1.02 4.15
CA ASP A 59 -10.60 -0.78 3.67
C ASP A 59 -11.61 -1.82 4.18
N LEU A 60 -11.17 -2.80 4.95
CA LEU A 60 -12.02 -3.89 5.43
C LEU A 60 -12.79 -4.56 4.29
N GLY A 61 -12.18 -4.59 3.09
CA GLY A 61 -12.80 -5.22 1.93
C GLY A 61 -13.70 -4.31 1.13
N ASP A 62 -13.80 -3.03 1.50
CA ASP A 62 -14.71 -2.09 0.89
C ASP A 62 -14.12 -1.36 -0.32
N GLY A 63 -12.81 -1.38 -0.47
CA GLY A 63 -12.14 -0.71 -1.59
C GLY A 63 -11.75 0.73 -1.32
N ASN A 64 -12.14 1.29 -0.18
CA ASN A 64 -11.86 2.68 0.13
C ASN A 64 -10.78 2.75 1.22
N VAL A 65 -9.60 3.24 0.85
CA VAL A 65 -8.46 3.36 1.77
C VAL A 65 -8.15 4.81 2.12
N GLN A 66 -9.11 5.72 1.89
CA GLN A 66 -8.89 7.15 2.07
C GLN A 66 -9.92 7.75 3.01
N ASP A 67 -9.52 8.86 3.67
CA ASP A 67 -10.47 9.65 4.41
C ASP A 67 -11.41 10.39 3.45
N PRO A 68 -12.50 10.99 3.95
CA PRO A 68 -13.47 11.64 3.04
C PRO A 68 -12.89 12.77 2.20
N THR A 69 -11.80 13.42 2.64
CA THR A 69 -11.20 14.50 1.86
C THR A 69 -10.31 13.97 0.75
N ARG A 70 -9.98 12.67 0.76
CA ARG A 70 -9.06 12.02 -0.17
C ARG A 70 -7.64 12.58 -0.10
N ARG A 71 -7.31 13.25 1.00
CA ARG A 71 -5.97 13.80 1.20
C ARG A 71 -5.09 12.86 2.00
N PHE A 72 -5.68 11.94 2.75
CA PHE A 72 -4.96 11.03 3.63
C PHE A 72 -5.46 9.61 3.43
N LEU A 73 -4.62 8.64 3.77
CA LEU A 73 -5.02 7.24 3.80
C LEU A 73 -5.62 6.96 5.18
N GLN A 74 -6.57 6.04 5.25
CA GLN A 74 -7.28 5.79 6.50
C GLN A 74 -7.57 4.31 6.67
N CYS A 75 -7.33 3.81 7.88
CA CYS A 75 -7.74 2.46 8.27
C CYS A 75 -9.12 2.57 8.91
N PHE A 76 -10.11 1.92 8.30
CA PHE A 76 -11.48 2.03 8.78
C PHE A 76 -11.75 1.18 10.01
N SER A 77 -10.78 0.36 10.41
CA SER A 77 -10.95 -0.45 11.62
C SER A 77 -10.96 0.43 12.88
N HIS A 78 -9.98 1.35 13.00
CA HIS A 78 -9.86 2.17 14.20
C HIS A 78 -9.61 3.64 13.89
N GLY A 79 -9.78 4.04 12.64
CA GLY A 79 -9.64 5.43 12.26
C GLY A 79 -8.23 5.96 12.16
N ALA A 80 -7.23 5.08 12.15
CA ALA A 80 -5.85 5.52 11.97
C ALA A 80 -5.69 6.22 10.62
N MET A 81 -4.95 7.31 10.59
CA MET A 81 -4.73 8.08 9.35
C MET A 81 -3.25 8.15 9.05
N PHE A 82 -2.94 8.07 7.75
CA PHE A 82 -1.56 7.95 7.28
C PHE A 82 -1.30 8.99 6.20
N LEU A 83 -0.07 9.50 6.20
CA LEU A 83 0.36 10.42 5.16
C LEU A 83 0.59 9.66 3.87
N PRO A 84 0.04 10.11 2.74
CA PRO A 84 0.23 9.35 1.49
C PRO A 84 1.66 9.37 0.99
N GLU A 85 2.44 10.42 1.29
CA GLU A 85 3.80 10.52 0.76
C GLU A 85 4.77 9.58 1.46
N SER A 86 4.48 9.13 2.68
CA SER A 86 5.41 8.28 3.42
C SER A 86 4.76 7.04 4.01
N GLY A 87 3.42 7.03 4.10
CA GLY A 87 2.70 5.96 4.78
C GLY A 87 2.75 6.05 6.28
N GLU A 88 3.32 7.14 6.82
CA GLU A 88 3.48 7.28 8.26
C GLU A 88 2.16 7.62 8.93
N CYS A 89 1.84 6.94 10.04
CA CYS A 89 0.62 7.20 10.77
C CYS A 89 0.80 8.46 11.62
N PHE A 90 -0.09 9.42 11.45
CA PHE A 90 -0.04 10.66 12.23
C PHE A 90 -1.22 10.81 13.17
N MET A 91 -2.19 9.91 13.11
CA MET A 91 -3.38 10.00 13.95
C MET A 91 -3.92 8.61 14.19
N GLY A 92 -4.32 8.31 15.43
CA GLY A 92 -4.93 7.04 15.76
C GLY A 92 -4.02 6.16 16.57
N PRO A 93 -4.40 4.89 16.76
CA PRO A 93 -3.72 4.02 17.71
C PRO A 93 -2.33 3.57 17.29
N VAL A 94 -1.92 3.78 16.04
CA VAL A 94 -0.63 3.30 15.57
C VAL A 94 0.31 4.44 15.20
N VAL A 95 0.14 5.60 15.81
CA VAL A 95 1.05 6.73 15.59
C VAL A 95 2.49 6.25 15.85
N GLY A 96 3.40 6.59 14.91
CA GLY A 96 4.78 6.14 14.97
C GLY A 96 5.05 4.92 14.12
N ARG A 97 4.01 4.24 13.62
CA ARG A 97 4.17 3.16 12.68
C ARG A 97 3.83 3.65 11.28
N ARG A 98 4.10 2.84 10.29
CA ARG A 98 3.83 3.23 8.91
C ARG A 98 3.35 2.04 8.11
N LEU A 99 2.63 2.32 7.04
CA LEU A 99 2.24 1.32 6.07
C LEU A 99 3.51 0.77 5.41
N GLU A 100 3.44 -0.48 4.99
CA GLU A 100 4.56 -1.05 4.24
C GLU A 100 4.53 -0.50 2.83
N SER A 101 5.58 0.23 2.44
CA SER A 101 5.71 0.72 1.07
C SER A 101 6.41 -0.33 0.23
N LEU A 102 6.04 -0.38 -1.04
CA LEU A 102 6.67 -1.28 -1.99
C LEU A 102 7.46 -0.44 -2.99
N PRO A 103 8.71 -0.79 -3.26
CA PRO A 103 9.49 -0.06 -4.27
C PRO A 103 8.77 -0.12 -5.60
N ALA A 104 8.76 0.99 -6.32
CA ALA A 104 8.05 1.04 -7.59
C ALA A 104 8.77 1.98 -8.53
N GLU A 105 8.70 1.67 -9.81
CA GLU A 105 9.35 2.46 -10.83
C GLU A 105 8.35 2.70 -11.95
N ARG A 106 8.26 3.96 -12.37
CA ARG A 106 7.30 4.33 -13.39
C ARG A 106 7.87 4.06 -14.77
N ASP A 107 7.06 3.43 -15.62
CA ASP A 107 7.40 3.16 -16.99
C ASP A 107 6.21 3.61 -17.83
N GLY A 108 6.21 4.89 -18.25
CA GLY A 108 5.08 5.45 -18.98
C GLY A 108 3.82 5.47 -18.14
N GLU A 109 2.81 4.76 -18.60
CA GLU A 109 1.53 4.69 -17.89
C GLU A 109 1.40 3.41 -17.07
N THR A 110 2.53 2.75 -16.81
CA THR A 110 2.58 1.54 -16.00
C THR A 110 3.52 1.78 -14.84
N LEU A 111 3.14 1.29 -13.68
CA LEU A 111 4.02 1.29 -12.51
C LEU A 111 4.48 -0.13 -12.28
N ILE A 112 5.80 -0.32 -12.22
CA ILE A 112 6.37 -1.63 -11.95
C ILE A 112 6.65 -1.70 -10.47
N VAL A 113 5.88 -2.54 -9.78
CA VAL A 113 5.93 -2.64 -8.32
C VAL A 113 6.73 -3.88 -7.95
N THR A 114 7.70 -3.71 -7.07
CA THR A 114 8.53 -4.81 -6.60
C THR A 114 7.95 -5.35 -5.30
N ILE A 115 7.70 -6.67 -5.27
CA ILE A 115 7.16 -7.32 -4.09
C ILE A 115 8.33 -7.76 -3.24
N THR A 116 8.64 -6.98 -2.21
CA THR A 116 9.75 -7.27 -1.32
C THR A 116 9.34 -8.29 -0.26
N PRO A 117 10.32 -8.97 0.38
CA PRO A 117 9.98 -9.90 1.45
C PRO A 117 9.32 -9.19 2.62
N MET A 118 8.58 -9.95 3.42
CA MET A 118 7.87 -9.39 4.56
C MET A 118 8.86 -8.77 5.54
N PRO A 119 8.60 -7.52 5.98
CA PRO A 119 9.50 -6.89 6.94
C PRO A 119 9.42 -7.55 8.31
N PRO A 120 10.50 -7.45 9.11
CA PRO A 120 10.46 -7.96 10.47
C PRO A 120 9.39 -7.24 11.30
N GLY A 121 8.70 -7.99 12.15
CA GLY A 121 7.70 -7.41 13.02
C GLY A 121 6.38 -7.10 12.37
N TRP A 122 6.22 -7.46 11.10
CA TRP A 122 4.97 -7.22 10.39
C TRP A 122 3.88 -8.17 10.90
N PRO A 123 2.63 -7.69 11.10
CA PRO A 123 1.57 -8.58 11.56
C PRO A 123 1.26 -9.65 10.52
N ARG A 124 1.09 -10.88 10.97
CA ARG A 124 0.78 -11.98 10.08
C ARG A 124 -0.63 -12.44 10.31
N ALA A 125 -1.27 -12.88 9.23
CA ALA A 125 -2.55 -13.55 9.37
C ALA A 125 -2.30 -14.88 10.05
N SER A 126 -3.12 -15.24 11.01
CA SER A 126 -2.89 -16.51 11.68
C SER A 126 -3.89 -17.53 11.27
#